data_c896f32991d95e5943c5063c1360876b
#
_entry.id   c896f32991d95e5943c5063c1360876b
#
_cell.length_a   1.000
_cell.length_b   1.000
_cell.length_c   1.000
_cell.angle_alpha   90.00
_cell.angle_beta   90.00
_cell.angle_gamma   90.00
#
_symmetry.space_group_name_H-M   'P 1'
#
loop_
_entity.id
_entity.type
_entity.pdbx_description
1 polymer ?
#
loop_
_entity_poly.entity_id
_entity_poly.type
_entity_poly.pdbx_seq_one_letter_code
_entity_poly.pdbx_strand_id
1 'polypeptide(L)'
;IGSFVAGTLGTLGVAFLAPIVVKLALAFGPAEYFSLMVLAFITVSAVLGSSSVRGLTSLFVGFVIGMIGVDLQTGQPRFTFGMGELLDGVDVIIVAVGLFAVGETLYVASRRYAGKDEIVPLRGSLYMTASEWARSWKPWLRGAAIGFPIGALPAGGAEIPTFLSYAIEKKLSKHKEEFGTVGAIEGVAGPEAANNASAAGVLVPMLTLGLPTSATAAIMLSAFQSYGINPGPLLLTTQANLVWGLIASLFIANVILVILNLPLIGLWVRLLKIPAPQLYAGILVFATVGTYGISQSPIDLIILYLLGAAGFLMRRFDFPTAPVIIGMILGPLAETQFRRAMTIANGDWTVFYRHPLSLTLLTLAFIGLVGPHIWAWIERRRTRGPEHVPGDA
;
A
#
# COMPACT_ATOMS: atom_id res chain seq x y z
N ILE A 1 -4.66 22.18 -0.24
CA ILE A 1 -6.13 22.37 -0.12
C ILE A 1 -6.86 21.16 -0.72
N GLY A 2 -6.53 20.74 -1.94
CA GLY A 2 -7.15 19.57 -2.58
C GLY A 2 -7.06 18.31 -1.73
N SER A 3 -5.92 18.04 -1.11
CA SER A 3 -5.73 16.92 -0.18
C SER A 3 -6.68 16.98 1.01
N PHE A 4 -6.90 18.19 1.57
CA PHE A 4 -7.86 18.40 2.66
C PHE A 4 -9.29 18.09 2.22
N VAL A 5 -9.72 18.61 1.07
CA VAL A 5 -11.06 18.35 0.53
C VAL A 5 -11.24 16.86 0.28
N ALA A 6 -10.29 16.21 -0.40
CA ALA A 6 -10.37 14.80 -0.75
C ALA A 6 -10.24 13.90 0.48
N GLY A 7 -9.36 14.21 1.43
CA GLY A 7 -9.24 13.50 2.69
C GLY A 7 -10.52 13.57 3.53
N THR A 8 -11.16 14.75 3.56
CA THR A 8 -12.44 14.95 4.26
C THR A 8 -13.56 14.14 3.59
N LEU A 9 -13.67 14.21 2.25
CA LEU A 9 -14.64 13.39 1.51
C LEU A 9 -14.37 11.89 1.66
N GLY A 10 -13.11 11.49 1.63
CA GLY A 10 -12.70 10.10 1.87
C GLY A 10 -13.05 9.63 3.29
N THR A 11 -12.83 10.46 4.30
CA THR A 11 -13.22 10.15 5.70
C THR A 11 -14.73 10.00 5.84
N LEU A 12 -15.52 10.87 5.20
CA LEU A 12 -16.97 10.69 5.10
C LEU A 12 -17.31 9.36 4.40
N GLY A 13 -16.62 9.07 3.31
CA GLY A 13 -16.77 7.78 2.61
C GLY A 13 -16.52 6.59 3.52
N VAL A 14 -15.48 6.61 4.37
CA VAL A 14 -15.22 5.56 5.37
C VAL A 14 -16.38 5.45 6.35
N ALA A 15 -16.85 6.58 6.89
CA ALA A 15 -17.94 6.61 7.87
C ALA A 15 -19.23 5.97 7.34
N PHE A 16 -19.56 6.17 6.05
CA PHE A 16 -20.75 5.60 5.43
C PHE A 16 -20.55 4.18 4.89
N LEU A 17 -19.38 3.91 4.29
CA LEU A 17 -19.15 2.64 3.60
C LEU A 17 -18.72 1.52 4.56
N ALA A 18 -17.94 1.82 5.60
CA ALA A 18 -17.44 0.78 6.51
C ALA A 18 -18.59 -0.03 7.17
N PRO A 19 -19.68 0.57 7.67
CA PRO A 19 -20.80 -0.19 8.23
C PRO A 19 -21.52 -1.08 7.20
N ILE A 20 -21.54 -0.68 5.94
CA ILE A 20 -22.14 -1.47 4.85
C ILE A 20 -21.24 -2.67 4.53
N VAL A 21 -19.95 -2.45 4.40
CA VAL A 21 -18.98 -3.52 4.12
C VAL A 21 -18.92 -4.54 5.24
N VAL A 22 -19.03 -4.10 6.51
CA VAL A 22 -19.11 -5.03 7.65
C VAL A 22 -20.29 -5.99 7.55
N LYS A 23 -21.47 -5.52 7.14
CA LYS A 23 -22.63 -6.39 6.96
C LYS A 23 -22.38 -7.48 5.91
N LEU A 24 -21.66 -7.13 4.84
CA LEU A 24 -21.25 -8.10 3.82
C LEU A 24 -20.14 -9.03 4.35
N ALA A 25 -19.19 -8.49 5.10
CA ALA A 25 -18.07 -9.23 5.67
C ALA A 25 -18.50 -10.28 6.71
N LEU A 26 -19.62 -10.06 7.43
CA LEU A 26 -20.20 -11.03 8.35
C LEU A 26 -20.71 -12.31 7.65
N ALA A 27 -20.96 -12.26 6.33
CA ALA A 27 -21.31 -13.43 5.55
C ALA A 27 -20.09 -14.26 5.11
N PHE A 28 -18.85 -13.79 5.38
CA PHE A 28 -17.62 -14.48 5.02
C PHE A 28 -17.27 -15.52 6.07
N GLY A 29 -17.14 -16.77 5.64
CA GLY A 29 -16.52 -17.83 6.41
C GLY A 29 -15.00 -17.92 6.13
N PRO A 30 -14.31 -18.88 6.76
CA PRO A 30 -12.85 -19.05 6.55
C PRO A 30 -12.45 -19.29 5.10
N ALA A 31 -13.26 -19.99 4.30
CA ALA A 31 -12.97 -20.22 2.89
C ALA A 31 -13.03 -18.93 2.06
N GLU A 32 -14.01 -18.08 2.31
CA GLU A 32 -14.15 -16.77 1.67
C GLU A 32 -13.02 -15.84 2.06
N TYR A 33 -12.65 -15.79 3.36
CA TYR A 33 -11.51 -15.00 3.82
C TYR A 33 -10.19 -15.43 3.18
N PHE A 34 -9.93 -16.74 3.12
CA PHE A 34 -8.75 -17.25 2.43
C PHE A 34 -8.74 -16.84 0.94
N SER A 35 -9.86 -17.02 0.25
CA SER A 35 -10.00 -16.68 -1.16
C SER A 35 -9.82 -15.18 -1.42
N LEU A 36 -10.31 -14.34 -0.51
CA LEU A 36 -10.12 -12.90 -0.54
C LEU A 36 -8.65 -12.51 -0.34
N MET A 37 -7.91 -13.20 0.55
CA MET A 37 -6.48 -12.99 0.75
C MET A 37 -5.67 -13.42 -0.48
N VAL A 38 -6.04 -14.51 -1.14
CA VAL A 38 -5.43 -14.93 -2.42
C VAL A 38 -5.64 -13.85 -3.49
N LEU A 39 -6.86 -13.30 -3.59
CA LEU A 39 -7.13 -12.19 -4.50
C LEU A 39 -6.27 -10.96 -4.16
N ALA A 40 -6.18 -10.60 -2.89
CA ALA A 40 -5.35 -9.49 -2.42
C ALA A 40 -3.86 -9.71 -2.76
N PHE A 41 -3.32 -10.91 -2.56
CA PHE A 41 -1.94 -11.26 -2.91
C PHE A 41 -1.65 -11.04 -4.39
N ILE A 42 -2.51 -11.55 -5.25
CA ILE A 42 -2.34 -11.43 -6.71
C ILE A 42 -2.42 -9.97 -7.15
N THR A 43 -3.40 -9.24 -6.61
CA THR A 43 -3.61 -7.84 -7.00
C THR A 43 -2.49 -6.93 -6.51
N VAL A 44 -2.06 -7.08 -5.26
CA VAL A 44 -0.91 -6.33 -4.72
C VAL A 44 0.35 -6.60 -5.54
N SER A 45 0.59 -7.86 -5.91
CA SER A 45 1.76 -8.23 -6.71
C SER A 45 1.72 -7.66 -8.12
N ALA A 46 0.53 -7.57 -8.71
CA ALA A 46 0.34 -7.01 -10.06
C ALA A 46 0.46 -5.48 -10.08
N VAL A 47 0.01 -4.80 -9.01
CA VAL A 47 -0.02 -3.33 -8.94
C VAL A 47 1.32 -2.74 -8.51
N LEU A 48 1.97 -3.34 -7.51
CA LEU A 48 3.18 -2.78 -6.88
C LEU A 48 4.49 -3.25 -7.53
N GLY A 49 4.45 -4.17 -8.50
CA GLY A 49 5.64 -4.70 -9.16
C GLY A 49 5.77 -4.29 -10.62
N SER A 50 7.01 -4.06 -11.08
CA SER A 50 7.33 -3.94 -12.51
C SER A 50 7.06 -5.25 -13.28
N SER A 51 6.93 -6.37 -12.55
CA SER A 51 6.62 -7.71 -13.03
C SER A 51 5.86 -8.45 -11.94
N SER A 52 4.76 -9.12 -12.32
CA SER A 52 3.96 -9.94 -11.40
C SER A 52 4.81 -11.01 -10.69
N VAL A 53 5.81 -11.57 -11.37
CA VAL A 53 6.73 -12.55 -10.77
C VAL A 53 7.55 -11.92 -9.66
N ARG A 54 8.13 -10.74 -9.87
CA ARG A 54 8.88 -10.03 -8.83
C ARG A 54 8.00 -9.61 -7.67
N GLY A 55 6.78 -9.14 -7.96
CA GLY A 55 5.79 -8.81 -6.93
C GLY A 55 5.43 -10.01 -6.05
N LEU A 56 5.12 -11.16 -6.67
CA LEU A 56 4.84 -12.41 -5.96
C LEU A 56 6.05 -12.92 -5.18
N THR A 57 7.26 -12.87 -5.74
CA THR A 57 8.48 -13.26 -5.02
C THR A 57 8.66 -12.41 -3.76
N SER A 58 8.52 -11.09 -3.86
CA SER A 58 8.60 -10.19 -2.71
C SER A 58 7.54 -10.51 -1.66
N LEU A 59 6.32 -10.80 -2.09
CA LEU A 59 5.21 -11.16 -1.20
C LEU A 59 5.50 -12.48 -0.47
N PHE A 60 6.01 -13.50 -1.18
CA PHE A 60 6.37 -14.77 -0.55
C PHE A 60 7.56 -14.66 0.39
N VAL A 61 8.54 -13.80 0.12
CA VAL A 61 9.61 -13.46 1.08
C VAL A 61 8.98 -12.92 2.37
N GLY A 62 8.06 -11.98 2.26
CA GLY A 62 7.31 -11.47 3.40
C GLY A 62 6.52 -12.55 4.12
N PHE A 63 5.81 -13.40 3.37
CA PHE A 63 5.07 -14.53 3.94
C PHE A 63 5.97 -15.42 4.81
N VAL A 64 7.15 -15.78 4.32
CA VAL A 64 8.12 -16.60 5.09
C VAL A 64 8.59 -15.88 6.35
N ILE A 65 8.89 -14.57 6.25
CA ILE A 65 9.26 -13.76 7.43
C ILE A 65 8.12 -13.74 8.45
N GLY A 66 6.87 -13.59 8.01
CA GLY A 66 5.69 -13.58 8.88
C GLY A 66 5.40 -14.93 9.56
N MET A 67 5.98 -16.02 9.05
CA MET A 67 5.84 -17.34 9.67
C MET A 67 6.91 -17.63 10.74
N ILE A 68 7.87 -16.73 10.96
CA ILE A 68 8.85 -16.85 12.05
C ILE A 68 8.11 -16.64 13.37
N GLY A 69 8.35 -17.50 14.36
CA GLY A 69 7.73 -17.40 15.67
C GLY A 69 6.98 -18.67 16.08
N VAL A 70 6.09 -18.53 17.07
CA VAL A 70 5.26 -19.65 17.55
C VAL A 70 3.99 -19.75 16.71
N ASP A 71 3.74 -20.94 16.14
CA ASP A 71 2.47 -21.24 15.49
C ASP A 71 1.33 -21.24 16.51
N LEU A 72 0.39 -20.30 16.40
CA LEU A 72 -0.73 -20.13 17.34
C LEU A 72 -1.70 -21.32 17.37
N GLN A 73 -1.71 -22.20 16.37
CA GLN A 73 -2.59 -23.38 16.33
C GLN A 73 -1.94 -24.62 16.96
N THR A 74 -0.63 -24.79 16.76
CA THR A 74 0.09 -25.99 17.25
C THR A 74 0.97 -25.73 18.46
N GLY A 75 1.26 -24.44 18.78
CA GLY A 75 2.19 -24.06 19.83
C GLY A 75 3.67 -24.36 19.50
N GLN A 76 3.98 -24.78 18.27
CA GLN A 76 5.34 -25.15 17.87
C GLN A 76 6.11 -23.95 17.32
N PRO A 77 7.38 -23.77 17.72
CA PRO A 77 8.23 -22.72 17.16
C PRO A 77 8.59 -23.05 15.70
N ARG A 78 8.55 -22.02 14.83
CA ARG A 78 8.88 -22.10 13.41
C ARG A 78 9.98 -21.12 13.08
N PHE A 79 11.00 -21.57 12.39
CA PHE A 79 12.12 -20.74 11.91
C PHE A 79 12.79 -19.87 12.99
N THR A 80 12.70 -20.30 14.24
CA THR A 80 13.30 -19.55 15.38
C THR A 80 14.77 -19.92 15.59
N PHE A 81 15.27 -20.96 14.95
CA PHE A 81 16.65 -21.45 15.04
C PHE A 81 17.14 -21.63 16.49
N GLY A 82 16.23 -21.86 17.43
CA GLY A 82 16.52 -21.99 18.86
C GLY A 82 16.75 -20.67 19.60
N MET A 83 16.53 -19.53 18.94
CA MET A 83 16.64 -18.20 19.56
C MET A 83 15.31 -17.82 20.23
N GLY A 84 15.38 -17.46 21.52
CA GLY A 84 14.21 -17.06 22.30
C GLY A 84 13.56 -15.77 21.78
N GLU A 85 14.37 -14.86 21.29
CA GLU A 85 13.97 -13.56 20.76
C GLU A 85 13.12 -13.67 19.49
N LEU A 86 13.21 -14.79 18.76
CA LEU A 86 12.41 -15.05 17.58
C LEU A 86 11.10 -15.81 17.88
N LEU A 87 10.81 -16.16 19.13
CA LEU A 87 9.55 -16.83 19.49
C LEU A 87 8.33 -15.95 19.26
N ASP A 88 8.46 -14.64 19.48
CA ASP A 88 7.41 -13.65 19.22
C ASP A 88 7.38 -13.20 17.74
N GLY A 89 8.25 -13.80 16.90
CA GLY A 89 8.39 -13.41 15.49
C GLY A 89 9.27 -12.20 15.28
N VAL A 90 9.24 -11.64 14.06
CA VAL A 90 9.93 -10.40 13.70
C VAL A 90 8.92 -9.26 13.69
N ASP A 91 9.22 -8.15 14.36
CA ASP A 91 8.33 -7.00 14.38
C ASP A 91 8.22 -6.36 12.98
N VAL A 92 6.98 -6.09 12.57
CA VAL A 92 6.67 -5.48 11.26
C VAL A 92 7.33 -4.11 11.11
N ILE A 93 7.46 -3.35 12.20
CA ILE A 93 8.09 -2.03 12.20
C ILE A 93 9.58 -2.17 11.86
N ILE A 94 10.27 -3.17 12.41
CA ILE A 94 11.67 -3.44 12.12
C ILE A 94 11.87 -3.81 10.66
N VAL A 95 10.98 -4.65 10.10
CA VAL A 95 11.01 -5.02 8.68
C VAL A 95 10.76 -3.80 7.80
N ALA A 96 9.78 -2.97 8.14
CA ALA A 96 9.47 -1.76 7.40
C ALA A 96 10.61 -0.73 7.43
N VAL A 97 11.18 -0.46 8.61
CA VAL A 97 12.32 0.46 8.76
C VAL A 97 13.56 -0.09 8.03
N GLY A 98 13.81 -1.39 8.13
CA GLY A 98 14.90 -2.05 7.41
C GLY A 98 14.78 -1.89 5.90
N LEU A 99 13.64 -2.28 5.34
CA LEU A 99 13.42 -2.25 3.90
C LEU A 99 13.29 -0.83 3.32
N PHE A 100 12.50 0.04 3.97
CA PHE A 100 12.18 1.36 3.40
C PHE A 100 13.15 2.46 3.83
N ALA A 101 13.63 2.47 5.08
CA ALA A 101 14.55 3.50 5.53
C ALA A 101 16.01 3.11 5.28
N VAL A 102 16.45 1.98 5.83
CA VAL A 102 17.87 1.56 5.71
C VAL A 102 18.16 1.14 4.26
N GLY A 103 17.31 0.29 3.65
CA GLY A 103 17.52 -0.21 2.29
C GLY A 103 17.52 0.89 1.24
N GLU A 104 16.56 1.81 1.30
CA GLU A 104 16.51 2.95 0.36
C GLU A 104 17.67 3.90 0.57
N THR A 105 18.04 4.18 1.83
CA THR A 105 19.22 5.01 2.16
C THR A 105 20.49 4.43 1.55
N LEU A 106 20.73 3.13 1.71
CA LEU A 106 21.87 2.43 1.12
C LEU A 106 21.83 2.48 -0.41
N TYR A 107 20.65 2.27 -1.00
CA TYR A 107 20.48 2.30 -2.45
C TYR A 107 20.77 3.67 -3.03
N VAL A 108 20.20 4.74 -2.46
CA VAL A 108 20.42 6.10 -2.94
C VAL A 108 21.87 6.53 -2.71
N ALA A 109 22.46 6.19 -1.56
CA ALA A 109 23.87 6.48 -1.27
C ALA A 109 24.84 5.76 -2.21
N SER A 110 24.50 4.55 -2.70
CA SER A 110 25.32 3.79 -3.65
C SER A 110 25.36 4.39 -5.06
N ARG A 111 24.32 5.16 -5.42
CA ARG A 111 24.31 5.90 -6.69
C ARG A 111 25.17 7.12 -6.51
N ARG A 112 26.34 7.17 -7.16
CA ARG A 112 27.17 8.38 -7.19
C ARG A 112 26.28 9.54 -7.55
N TYR A 113 26.23 10.52 -6.68
CA TYR A 113 25.45 11.76 -6.85
C TYR A 113 25.97 12.49 -8.12
N ALA A 114 25.39 12.18 -9.27
CA ALA A 114 25.78 12.77 -10.56
C ALA A 114 24.90 13.99 -10.87
N GLY A 115 24.60 14.81 -9.88
CA GLY A 115 23.87 16.06 -10.09
C GLY A 115 23.47 16.68 -8.75
N LYS A 116 23.61 17.98 -8.63
CA LYS A 116 22.89 18.76 -7.64
C LYS A 116 21.44 18.76 -8.11
N ASP A 117 20.54 18.08 -7.42
CA ASP A 117 19.12 18.31 -7.62
C ASP A 117 18.88 19.79 -7.31
N GLU A 118 18.66 20.60 -8.35
CA GLU A 118 18.32 21.99 -8.17
C GLU A 118 16.96 22.07 -7.50
N ILE A 119 16.98 22.44 -6.23
CA ILE A 119 15.74 22.72 -5.49
C ILE A 119 15.11 23.95 -6.15
N VAL A 120 14.02 23.73 -6.85
CA VAL A 120 13.27 24.81 -7.48
C VAL A 120 12.76 25.75 -6.37
N PRO A 121 13.21 27.02 -6.37
CA PRO A 121 12.80 27.95 -5.34
C PRO A 121 11.29 28.21 -5.42
N LEU A 122 10.63 28.24 -4.26
CA LEU A 122 9.23 28.65 -4.18
C LEU A 122 9.11 30.11 -4.67
N ARG A 123 8.38 30.30 -5.77
CA ARG A 123 8.11 31.62 -6.35
C ARG A 123 6.60 31.85 -6.33
N GLY A 124 6.17 33.06 -5.98
CA GLY A 124 4.76 33.45 -5.96
C GLY A 124 4.08 33.32 -4.59
N SER A 125 2.77 33.47 -4.59
CA SER A 125 1.92 33.38 -3.39
C SER A 125 1.58 31.93 -3.07
N LEU A 126 1.51 31.61 -1.78
CA LEU A 126 1.00 30.33 -1.29
C LEU A 126 -0.54 30.27 -1.29
N TYR A 127 -1.19 31.41 -1.47
CA TYR A 127 -2.64 31.51 -1.50
C TYR A 127 -3.16 31.41 -2.93
N MET A 128 -4.18 30.57 -3.10
CA MET A 128 -4.82 30.40 -4.40
C MET A 128 -5.61 31.62 -4.81
N THR A 129 -5.48 32.00 -6.06
CA THR A 129 -6.33 33.01 -6.72
C THR A 129 -7.73 32.45 -7.01
N ALA A 130 -8.69 33.34 -7.26
CA ALA A 130 -10.05 32.93 -7.66
C ALA A 130 -10.07 32.07 -8.93
N SER A 131 -9.17 32.35 -9.87
CA SER A 131 -8.98 31.56 -11.10
C SER A 131 -8.51 30.14 -10.79
N GLU A 132 -7.52 29.98 -9.92
CA GLU A 132 -6.99 28.67 -9.52
C GLU A 132 -8.04 27.86 -8.76
N TRP A 133 -8.85 28.48 -7.92
CA TRP A 133 -10.00 27.84 -7.25
C TRP A 133 -11.01 27.33 -8.28
N ALA A 134 -11.36 28.18 -9.26
CA ALA A 134 -12.31 27.81 -10.32
C ALA A 134 -11.82 26.65 -11.20
N ARG A 135 -10.49 26.51 -11.38
CA ARG A 135 -9.87 25.42 -12.13
C ARG A 135 -9.72 24.13 -11.30
N SER A 136 -9.58 24.23 -9.98
CA SER A 136 -9.18 23.09 -9.12
C SER A 136 -10.35 22.34 -8.49
N TRP A 137 -11.48 22.99 -8.16
CA TRP A 137 -12.55 22.36 -7.39
C TRP A 137 -13.18 21.13 -8.06
N LYS A 138 -13.37 21.18 -9.39
CA LYS A 138 -13.87 20.01 -10.15
C LYS A 138 -12.87 18.85 -10.18
N PRO A 139 -11.57 19.09 -10.48
CA PRO A 139 -10.51 18.09 -10.29
C PRO A 139 -10.50 17.47 -8.90
N TRP A 140 -10.65 18.24 -7.81
CA TRP A 140 -10.69 17.66 -6.46
C TRP A 140 -11.84 16.67 -6.27
N LEU A 141 -13.05 17.03 -6.72
CA LEU A 141 -14.21 16.14 -6.60
C LEU A 141 -14.06 14.89 -7.47
N ARG A 142 -13.58 15.04 -8.72
CA ARG A 142 -13.34 13.89 -9.60
C ARG A 142 -12.23 13.00 -9.05
N GLY A 143 -11.13 13.59 -8.60
CA GLY A 143 -10.05 12.87 -7.96
C GLY A 143 -10.54 12.08 -6.75
N ALA A 144 -11.30 12.70 -5.86
CA ALA A 144 -11.88 12.01 -4.70
C ALA A 144 -12.84 10.88 -5.10
N ALA A 145 -13.69 11.11 -6.11
CA ALA A 145 -14.64 10.10 -6.62
C ALA A 145 -13.95 8.91 -7.31
N ILE A 146 -12.74 9.10 -7.85
CA ILE A 146 -11.93 8.02 -8.43
C ILE A 146 -11.10 7.34 -7.33
N GLY A 147 -10.47 8.13 -6.47
CA GLY A 147 -9.51 7.67 -5.49
C GLY A 147 -10.15 6.80 -4.41
N PHE A 148 -11.22 7.28 -3.79
CA PHE A 148 -11.84 6.58 -2.66
C PHE A 148 -12.34 5.17 -3.01
N PRO A 149 -13.13 4.93 -4.09
CA PRO A 149 -13.58 3.59 -4.44
C PRO A 149 -12.42 2.64 -4.78
N ILE A 150 -11.39 3.12 -5.52
CA ILE A 150 -10.24 2.29 -5.87
C ILE A 150 -9.44 1.94 -4.62
N GLY A 151 -9.23 2.89 -3.70
CA GLY A 151 -8.59 2.63 -2.41
C GLY A 151 -9.35 1.63 -1.54
N ALA A 152 -10.67 1.63 -1.60
CA ALA A 152 -11.53 0.70 -0.87
C ALA A 152 -11.55 -0.73 -1.45
N LEU A 153 -11.01 -0.91 -2.66
CA LEU A 153 -10.86 -2.26 -3.22
C LEU A 153 -9.66 -2.97 -2.58
N PRO A 154 -9.73 -4.30 -2.40
CA PRO A 154 -8.60 -5.09 -1.87
C PRO A 154 -7.33 -5.05 -2.74
N ALA A 155 -7.39 -4.39 -3.85
CA ALA A 155 -6.34 -4.25 -4.86
C ALA A 155 -5.84 -2.83 -5.06
N GLY A 156 -6.39 -1.86 -4.33
CA GLY A 156 -6.19 -0.45 -4.67
C GLY A 156 -5.05 0.18 -3.90
N GLY A 157 -3.88 0.35 -4.34
CA GLY A 157 -2.93 1.34 -3.81
C GLY A 157 -3.35 2.77 -4.19
N ALA A 158 -2.58 3.75 -3.76
CA ALA A 158 -2.80 5.15 -4.12
C ALA A 158 -2.27 5.50 -5.52
N GLU A 159 -1.42 4.65 -6.08
CA GLU A 159 -0.71 4.90 -7.33
C GLU A 159 -1.67 4.87 -8.54
N ILE A 160 -2.48 3.81 -8.64
CA ILE A 160 -3.43 3.65 -9.76
C ILE A 160 -4.41 4.83 -9.87
N PRO A 161 -5.15 5.22 -8.81
CA PRO A 161 -6.09 6.32 -8.91
C PRO A 161 -5.40 7.65 -9.20
N THR A 162 -4.17 7.85 -8.74
CA THR A 162 -3.37 9.06 -9.02
C THR A 162 -3.09 9.20 -10.51
N PHE A 163 -2.55 8.16 -11.16
CA PHE A 163 -2.29 8.18 -12.59
C PHE A 163 -3.56 8.23 -13.44
N LEU A 164 -4.59 7.51 -13.02
CA LEU A 164 -5.89 7.54 -13.70
C LEU A 164 -6.50 8.94 -13.64
N SER A 165 -6.47 9.59 -12.49
CA SER A 165 -6.94 10.96 -12.31
C SER A 165 -6.16 11.92 -13.21
N TYR A 166 -4.82 11.80 -13.28
CA TYR A 166 -4.01 12.63 -14.19
C TYR A 166 -4.43 12.47 -15.64
N ALA A 167 -4.61 11.24 -16.11
CA ALA A 167 -5.03 10.96 -17.48
C ALA A 167 -6.42 11.54 -17.79
N ILE A 168 -7.35 11.44 -16.84
CA ILE A 168 -8.70 11.99 -16.95
C ILE A 168 -8.66 13.52 -16.96
N GLU A 169 -7.91 14.15 -16.04
CA GLU A 169 -7.79 15.61 -16.00
C GLU A 169 -7.16 16.16 -17.27
N LYS A 170 -6.10 15.53 -17.79
CA LYS A 170 -5.48 15.89 -19.08
C LYS A 170 -6.48 15.81 -20.23
N LYS A 171 -7.38 14.81 -20.22
CA LYS A 171 -8.40 14.66 -21.27
C LYS A 171 -9.51 15.69 -21.16
N LEU A 172 -9.93 16.03 -19.94
CA LEU A 172 -11.08 16.91 -19.65
C LEU A 172 -10.71 18.40 -19.56
N SER A 173 -9.45 18.73 -19.29
CA SER A 173 -9.02 20.12 -19.17
C SER A 173 -9.21 20.89 -20.49
N LYS A 174 -9.53 22.17 -20.34
CA LYS A 174 -9.54 23.15 -21.45
C LYS A 174 -8.12 23.64 -21.78
N HIS A 175 -7.15 23.39 -20.90
CA HIS A 175 -5.75 23.84 -20.97
C HIS A 175 -4.82 22.65 -21.18
N LYS A 176 -5.12 21.81 -22.19
CA LYS A 176 -4.38 20.57 -22.44
C LYS A 176 -2.91 20.80 -22.77
N GLU A 177 -2.61 21.92 -23.37
CA GLU A 177 -1.27 22.36 -23.78
C GLU A 177 -0.36 22.70 -22.58
N GLU A 178 -0.93 23.00 -21.42
CA GLU A 178 -0.17 23.24 -20.20
C GLU A 178 0.40 21.95 -19.57
N PHE A 179 -0.19 20.78 -19.89
CA PHE A 179 0.25 19.51 -19.35
C PHE A 179 1.57 19.06 -19.94
N GLY A 180 2.58 18.89 -19.10
CA GLY A 180 3.93 18.48 -19.52
C GLY A 180 4.78 19.62 -20.09
N THR A 181 4.30 20.86 -20.03
CA THR A 181 5.00 22.08 -20.47
C THR A 181 5.17 23.05 -19.31
N VAL A 182 4.36 24.12 -19.26
CA VAL A 182 4.40 25.14 -18.20
C VAL A 182 3.78 24.66 -16.88
N GLY A 183 2.98 23.61 -16.92
CA GLY A 183 2.29 23.01 -15.77
C GLY A 183 0.83 23.42 -15.67
N ALA A 184 -0.06 22.42 -15.70
CA ALA A 184 -1.50 22.60 -15.52
C ALA A 184 -1.88 22.34 -14.06
N ILE A 185 -2.62 23.26 -13.43
CA ILE A 185 -3.07 23.10 -12.04
C ILE A 185 -3.98 21.88 -11.87
N GLU A 186 -4.80 21.54 -12.87
CA GLU A 186 -5.67 20.37 -12.89
C GLU A 186 -4.86 19.07 -12.82
N GLY A 187 -3.64 19.07 -13.44
CA GLY A 187 -2.72 17.94 -13.45
C GLY A 187 -2.06 17.65 -12.08
N VAL A 188 -2.22 18.55 -11.11
CA VAL A 188 -1.83 18.35 -9.72
C VAL A 188 -3.05 18.16 -8.84
N ALA A 189 -4.07 19.01 -9.02
CA ALA A 189 -5.27 19.03 -8.18
C ALA A 189 -6.04 17.72 -8.17
N GLY A 190 -6.28 17.13 -9.33
CA GLY A 190 -6.98 15.85 -9.47
C GLY A 190 -6.21 14.65 -8.91
N PRO A 191 -4.97 14.42 -9.34
CA PRO A 191 -4.13 13.33 -8.83
C PRO A 191 -3.90 13.38 -7.33
N GLU A 192 -3.62 14.55 -6.77
CA GLU A 192 -3.42 14.73 -5.33
C GLU A 192 -4.69 14.42 -4.53
N ALA A 193 -5.84 14.85 -5.05
CA ALA A 193 -7.13 14.52 -4.47
C ALA A 193 -7.41 12.99 -4.55
N ALA A 194 -7.09 12.36 -5.67
CA ALA A 194 -7.25 10.92 -5.83
C ALA A 194 -6.36 10.13 -4.87
N ASN A 195 -5.12 10.56 -4.68
CA ASN A 195 -4.19 9.97 -3.73
C ASN A 195 -4.73 10.02 -2.30
N ASN A 196 -5.13 11.21 -1.84
CA ASN A 196 -5.62 11.39 -0.46
C ASN A 196 -6.96 10.68 -0.20
N ALA A 197 -7.88 10.69 -1.16
CA ALA A 197 -9.13 9.95 -1.04
C ALA A 197 -8.90 8.43 -1.06
N SER A 198 -7.93 7.95 -1.85
CA SER A 198 -7.53 6.53 -1.86
C SER A 198 -6.94 6.09 -0.52
N ALA A 199 -6.09 6.94 0.09
CA ALA A 199 -5.53 6.66 1.41
C ALA A 199 -6.63 6.50 2.48
N ALA A 200 -7.69 7.30 2.42
CA ALA A 200 -8.87 7.10 3.26
C ALA A 200 -9.62 5.81 2.88
N GLY A 201 -9.77 5.53 1.57
CA GLY A 201 -10.44 4.33 1.07
C GLY A 201 -9.82 3.03 1.58
N VAL A 202 -8.50 2.96 1.68
CA VAL A 202 -7.73 1.81 2.21
C VAL A 202 -8.14 1.44 3.64
N LEU A 203 -8.65 2.38 4.43
CA LEU A 203 -9.14 2.11 5.79
C LEU A 203 -10.39 1.22 5.79
N VAL A 204 -11.19 1.23 4.72
CA VAL A 204 -12.41 0.42 4.65
C VAL A 204 -12.08 -1.08 4.74
N PRO A 205 -11.34 -1.69 3.80
CA PRO A 205 -11.00 -3.11 3.91
C PRO A 205 -10.13 -3.41 5.13
N MET A 206 -9.25 -2.49 5.54
CA MET A 206 -8.41 -2.70 6.71
C MET A 206 -9.24 -2.81 8.02
N LEU A 207 -10.17 -1.89 8.26
CA LEU A 207 -10.97 -1.90 9.50
C LEU A 207 -12.06 -2.96 9.48
N THR A 208 -12.66 -3.24 8.31
CA THR A 208 -13.83 -4.13 8.20
C THR A 208 -13.47 -5.59 7.94
N LEU A 209 -12.37 -5.86 7.26
CA LEU A 209 -11.93 -7.19 6.84
C LEU A 209 -10.57 -7.59 7.45
N GLY A 210 -9.86 -6.65 8.08
CA GLY A 210 -8.48 -6.87 8.53
C GLY A 210 -7.48 -7.01 7.36
N LEU A 211 -7.79 -6.43 6.19
CA LEU A 211 -7.01 -6.56 4.97
C LEU A 211 -6.29 -5.24 4.64
N PRO A 212 -4.99 -5.12 4.90
CA PRO A 212 -4.21 -3.99 4.45
C PRO A 212 -3.93 -4.11 2.95
N THR A 213 -4.18 -3.05 2.20
CA THR A 213 -3.95 -2.99 0.75
C THR A 213 -2.76 -2.12 0.37
N SER A 214 -2.06 -1.59 1.36
CA SER A 214 -0.81 -0.83 1.21
C SER A 214 0.15 -1.13 2.36
N ALA A 215 1.43 -0.86 2.18
CA ALA A 215 2.44 -1.03 3.25
C ALA A 215 2.12 -0.17 4.48
N THR A 216 1.65 1.06 4.29
CA THR A 216 1.25 1.94 5.40
C THR A 216 0.06 1.36 6.17
N ALA A 217 -0.96 0.86 5.47
CA ALA A 217 -2.10 0.20 6.12
C ALA A 217 -1.68 -1.09 6.86
N ALA A 218 -0.70 -1.82 6.32
CA ALA A 218 -0.15 -3.00 6.96
C ALA A 218 0.55 -2.66 8.28
N ILE A 219 1.39 -1.63 8.30
CA ILE A 219 2.03 -1.14 9.54
C ILE A 219 0.98 -0.68 10.55
N MET A 220 -0.05 0.04 10.09
CA MET A 220 -1.14 0.48 10.97
C MET A 220 -1.95 -0.70 11.53
N LEU A 221 -2.20 -1.72 10.72
CA LEU A 221 -2.85 -2.96 11.18
C LEU A 221 -2.03 -3.65 12.26
N SER A 222 -0.71 -3.78 12.06
CA SER A 222 0.21 -4.33 13.05
C SER A 222 0.19 -3.51 14.35
N ALA A 223 0.20 -2.18 14.26
CA ALA A 223 0.07 -1.32 15.44
C ALA A 223 -1.24 -1.54 16.18
N PHE A 224 -2.38 -1.71 15.51
CA PHE A 224 -3.64 -2.07 16.17
C PHE A 224 -3.53 -3.42 16.88
N GLN A 225 -2.94 -4.42 16.24
CA GLN A 225 -2.79 -5.76 16.82
C GLN A 225 -1.87 -5.74 18.05
N SER A 226 -0.81 -4.94 18.08
CA SER A 226 0.06 -4.80 19.28
C SER A 226 -0.65 -4.18 20.49
N TYR A 227 -1.72 -3.42 20.26
CA TYR A 227 -2.62 -2.93 21.30
C TYR A 227 -3.82 -3.85 21.58
N GLY A 228 -3.82 -5.08 21.07
CA GLY A 228 -4.90 -6.04 21.24
C GLY A 228 -6.17 -5.70 20.45
N ILE A 229 -6.10 -4.76 19.53
CA ILE A 229 -7.20 -4.38 18.65
C ILE A 229 -7.10 -5.22 17.38
N ASN A 230 -8.10 -6.05 17.12
CA ASN A 230 -8.13 -6.90 15.93
C ASN A 230 -9.11 -6.36 14.90
N PRO A 231 -8.66 -5.62 13.86
CA PRO A 231 -9.50 -5.19 12.77
C PRO A 231 -10.18 -6.37 12.07
N GLY A 232 -11.43 -6.17 11.71
CA GLY A 232 -12.27 -7.21 11.11
C GLY A 232 -13.76 -6.91 11.29
N PRO A 233 -14.67 -7.83 10.87
CA PRO A 233 -16.11 -7.58 10.86
C PRO A 233 -16.71 -7.23 12.21
N LEU A 234 -16.14 -7.75 13.29
CA LEU A 234 -16.63 -7.52 14.64
C LEU A 234 -16.14 -6.21 15.26
N LEU A 235 -15.10 -5.57 14.72
CA LEU A 235 -14.49 -4.37 15.29
C LEU A 235 -15.50 -3.23 15.46
N LEU A 236 -16.35 -3.00 14.44
CA LEU A 236 -17.35 -1.94 14.48
C LEU A 236 -18.45 -2.16 15.52
N THR A 237 -18.66 -3.39 15.96
CA THR A 237 -19.65 -3.74 16.98
C THR A 237 -19.05 -3.85 18.37
N THR A 238 -17.88 -4.49 18.49
CA THR A 238 -17.22 -4.74 19.78
C THR A 238 -16.48 -3.51 20.32
N GLN A 239 -15.94 -2.68 19.41
CA GLN A 239 -15.16 -1.50 19.76
C GLN A 239 -15.62 -0.26 18.96
N ALA A 240 -16.94 -0.06 18.88
CA ALA A 240 -17.54 1.03 18.11
C ALA A 240 -16.96 2.40 18.47
N ASN A 241 -16.80 2.70 19.76
CA ASN A 241 -16.26 3.98 20.23
C ASN A 241 -14.85 4.25 19.71
N LEU A 242 -14.01 3.22 19.62
CA LEU A 242 -12.66 3.33 19.07
C LEU A 242 -12.71 3.65 17.57
N VAL A 243 -13.54 2.94 16.79
CA VAL A 243 -13.65 3.17 15.34
C VAL A 243 -14.20 4.55 15.03
N TRP A 244 -15.28 4.96 15.73
CA TRP A 244 -15.83 6.30 15.53
C TRP A 244 -14.90 7.39 16.03
N GLY A 245 -14.15 7.14 17.12
CA GLY A 245 -13.07 8.03 17.57
C GLY A 245 -11.95 8.17 16.55
N LEU A 246 -11.54 7.07 15.91
CA LEU A 246 -10.58 7.08 14.82
C LEU A 246 -11.10 7.90 13.63
N ILE A 247 -12.33 7.66 13.18
CA ILE A 247 -12.93 8.42 12.08
C ILE A 247 -13.01 9.91 12.42
N ALA A 248 -13.42 10.27 13.63
CA ALA A 248 -13.44 11.65 14.10
C ALA A 248 -12.03 12.28 14.13
N SER A 249 -11.02 11.51 14.56
CA SER A 249 -9.63 11.96 14.58
C SER A 249 -9.08 12.25 13.17
N LEU A 250 -9.54 11.55 12.14
CA LEU A 250 -9.15 11.81 10.76
C LEU A 250 -9.62 13.17 10.26
N PHE A 251 -10.82 13.63 10.67
CA PHE A 251 -11.26 15.00 10.36
C PHE A 251 -10.34 16.05 11.00
N ILE A 252 -10.00 15.83 12.28
CA ILE A 252 -9.07 16.71 13.01
C ILE A 252 -7.70 16.68 12.35
N ALA A 253 -7.19 15.49 12.00
CA ALA A 253 -5.91 15.30 11.33
C ALA A 253 -5.85 16.03 9.97
N ASN A 254 -6.93 16.00 9.17
CA ASN A 254 -7.01 16.73 7.91
C ASN A 254 -6.86 18.24 8.12
N VAL A 255 -7.49 18.81 9.17
CA VAL A 255 -7.31 20.23 9.53
C VAL A 255 -5.88 20.52 9.95
N ILE A 256 -5.32 19.69 10.83
CA ILE A 256 -3.94 19.85 11.31
C ILE A 256 -2.95 19.76 10.15
N LEU A 257 -3.16 18.85 9.18
CA LEU A 257 -2.30 18.73 8.00
C LEU A 257 -2.27 20.04 7.17
N VAL A 258 -3.40 20.72 7.01
CA VAL A 258 -3.41 22.03 6.33
C VAL A 258 -2.58 23.06 7.11
N ILE A 259 -2.75 23.11 8.43
CA ILE A 259 -2.00 24.03 9.30
C ILE A 259 -0.51 23.72 9.29
N LEU A 260 -0.11 22.44 9.28
CA LEU A 260 1.29 22.03 9.26
C LEU A 260 1.94 22.23 7.89
N ASN A 261 1.21 22.01 6.81
CA ASN A 261 1.81 22.07 5.47
C ASN A 261 1.81 23.49 4.91
N LEU A 262 0.71 24.24 4.99
CA LEU A 262 0.61 25.52 4.31
C LEU A 262 1.50 26.60 4.94
N PRO A 263 1.40 26.92 6.25
CA PRO A 263 2.26 27.92 6.88
C PRO A 263 3.71 27.48 7.02
N LEU A 264 3.96 26.17 7.21
CA LEU A 264 5.30 25.65 7.50
C LEU A 264 6.06 25.18 6.25
N ILE A 265 5.54 25.41 5.04
CA ILE A 265 6.19 24.97 3.79
C ILE A 265 7.64 25.47 3.69
N GLY A 266 7.91 26.70 4.17
CA GLY A 266 9.26 27.23 4.20
C GLY A 266 10.23 26.44 5.10
N LEU A 267 9.72 25.84 6.19
CA LEU A 267 10.50 24.95 7.05
C LEU A 267 10.80 23.64 6.33
N TRP A 268 9.80 23.02 5.71
CA TRP A 268 9.97 21.79 4.96
C TRP A 268 10.96 21.91 3.81
N VAL A 269 10.89 23.01 3.05
CA VAL A 269 11.86 23.30 1.97
C VAL A 269 13.28 23.49 2.51
N ARG A 270 13.45 24.02 3.75
CA ARG A 270 14.79 24.10 4.37
C ARG A 270 15.37 22.72 4.67
N LEU A 271 14.54 21.76 5.10
CA LEU A 271 14.98 20.38 5.33
C LEU A 271 15.52 19.72 4.04
N LEU A 272 14.93 20.02 2.87
CA LEU A 272 15.42 19.54 1.59
C LEU A 272 16.81 20.09 1.21
N LYS A 273 17.27 21.16 1.89
CA LYS A 273 18.61 21.74 1.66
C LYS A 273 19.70 21.05 2.48
N ILE A 274 19.34 20.11 3.38
CA ILE A 274 20.32 19.33 4.13
C ILE A 274 21.15 18.50 3.13
N PRO A 275 22.48 18.54 3.19
CA PRO A 275 23.31 17.74 2.30
C PRO A 275 22.98 16.25 2.44
N ALA A 276 22.83 15.57 1.32
CA ALA A 276 22.41 14.17 1.26
C ALA A 276 23.22 13.23 2.19
N PRO A 277 24.55 13.35 2.32
CA PRO A 277 25.30 12.50 3.26
C PRO A 277 24.90 12.67 4.73
N GLN A 278 24.57 13.89 5.14
CA GLN A 278 24.12 14.18 6.51
C GLN A 278 22.70 13.64 6.73
N LEU A 279 21.84 13.77 5.74
CA LEU A 279 20.47 13.22 5.77
C LEU A 279 20.51 11.69 5.90
N TYR A 280 21.35 11.01 5.10
CA TYR A 280 21.49 9.56 5.14
C TYR A 280 22.05 9.07 6.48
N ALA A 281 23.08 9.75 7.01
CA ALA A 281 23.61 9.43 8.33
C ALA A 281 22.55 9.61 9.42
N GLY A 282 21.77 10.70 9.36
CA GLY A 282 20.66 10.95 10.28
C GLY A 282 19.59 9.85 10.21
N ILE A 283 19.18 9.45 9.01
CA ILE A 283 18.20 8.36 8.82
C ILE A 283 18.69 7.06 9.47
N LEU A 284 19.95 6.68 9.22
CA LEU A 284 20.51 5.44 9.79
C LEU A 284 20.60 5.52 11.32
N VAL A 285 21.02 6.65 11.88
CA VAL A 285 21.06 6.84 13.34
C VAL A 285 19.67 6.73 13.94
N PHE A 286 18.68 7.44 13.40
CA PHE A 286 17.30 7.39 13.90
C PHE A 286 16.68 6.02 13.72
N ALA A 287 16.93 5.32 12.61
CA ALA A 287 16.48 3.95 12.40
C ALA A 287 17.05 3.01 13.47
N THR A 288 18.35 3.12 13.76
CA THR A 288 19.03 2.29 14.78
C THR A 288 18.49 2.56 16.17
N VAL A 289 18.47 3.85 16.58
CA VAL A 289 18.00 4.25 17.91
C VAL A 289 16.52 3.93 18.08
N GLY A 290 15.69 4.17 17.04
CA GLY A 290 14.27 3.87 17.06
C GLY A 290 13.99 2.38 17.21
N THR A 291 14.68 1.54 16.45
CA THR A 291 14.54 0.07 16.54
C THR A 291 14.96 -0.43 17.92
N TYR A 292 16.12 0.02 18.42
CA TYR A 292 16.57 -0.38 19.76
C TYR A 292 15.60 0.10 20.86
N GLY A 293 14.99 1.27 20.69
CA GLY A 293 14.01 1.82 21.63
C GLY A 293 12.71 1.00 21.74
N ILE A 294 12.36 0.23 20.72
CA ILE A 294 11.14 -0.60 20.72
C ILE A 294 11.35 -1.87 21.56
N SER A 295 12.40 -2.63 21.29
CA SER A 295 12.57 -3.99 21.81
C SER A 295 13.76 -4.13 22.78
N GLN A 296 14.67 -3.14 22.81
CA GLN A 296 15.93 -3.17 23.56
C GLN A 296 16.80 -4.41 23.25
N SER A 297 16.58 -5.03 22.09
CA SER A 297 17.26 -6.25 21.64
C SER A 297 18.36 -5.95 20.63
N PRO A 298 19.61 -6.38 20.87
CA PRO A 298 20.68 -6.31 19.87
C PRO A 298 20.38 -7.16 18.62
N ILE A 299 19.60 -8.23 18.75
CA ILE A 299 19.23 -9.12 17.64
C ILE A 299 18.37 -8.37 16.65
N ASP A 300 17.46 -7.52 17.12
CA ASP A 300 16.60 -6.70 16.26
C ASP A 300 17.41 -5.67 15.45
N LEU A 301 18.52 -5.18 15.96
CA LEU A 301 19.46 -4.36 15.18
C LEU A 301 20.13 -5.17 14.07
N ILE A 302 20.53 -6.41 14.35
CA ILE A 302 21.08 -7.30 13.32
C ILE A 302 20.03 -7.55 12.25
N ILE A 303 18.79 -7.87 12.63
CA ILE A 303 17.67 -8.06 11.72
C ILE A 303 17.42 -6.79 10.89
N LEU A 304 17.40 -5.62 11.52
CA LEU A 304 17.24 -4.33 10.85
C LEU A 304 18.25 -4.16 9.70
N TYR A 305 19.53 -4.38 9.98
CA TYR A 305 20.58 -4.18 8.97
C TYR A 305 20.62 -5.28 7.92
N LEU A 306 20.30 -6.53 8.28
CA LEU A 306 20.12 -7.61 7.30
C LEU A 306 18.97 -7.31 6.34
N LEU A 307 17.83 -6.84 6.87
CA LEU A 307 16.70 -6.41 6.06
C LEU A 307 17.01 -5.15 5.26
N GLY A 308 17.84 -4.24 5.80
CA GLY A 308 18.34 -3.09 5.06
C GLY A 308 19.19 -3.50 3.86
N ALA A 309 20.11 -4.47 4.04
CA ALA A 309 20.89 -5.03 2.95
C ALA A 309 20.00 -5.77 1.93
N ALA A 310 19.00 -6.53 2.39
CA ALA A 310 18.02 -7.16 1.52
C ALA A 310 17.21 -6.13 0.74
N GLY A 311 16.73 -5.06 1.38
CA GLY A 311 16.02 -3.95 0.75
C GLY A 311 16.86 -3.25 -0.32
N PHE A 312 18.15 -3.02 -0.03
CA PHE A 312 19.10 -2.50 -1.02
C PHE A 312 19.19 -3.41 -2.25
N LEU A 313 19.36 -4.72 -2.05
CA LEU A 313 19.44 -5.69 -3.14
C LEU A 313 18.11 -5.76 -3.92
N MET A 314 16.99 -5.81 -3.22
CA MET A 314 15.66 -5.78 -3.84
C MET A 314 15.51 -4.55 -4.75
N ARG A 315 15.86 -3.38 -4.23
CA ARG A 315 15.79 -2.12 -4.98
C ARG A 315 16.73 -2.12 -6.20
N ARG A 316 17.92 -2.69 -6.05
CA ARG A 316 18.92 -2.81 -7.13
C ARG A 316 18.45 -3.71 -8.28
N PHE A 317 17.69 -4.75 -7.97
CA PHE A 317 17.18 -5.71 -8.94
C PHE A 317 15.70 -5.50 -9.31
N ASP A 318 15.15 -4.33 -8.99
CA ASP A 318 13.76 -3.92 -9.26
C ASP A 318 12.70 -4.84 -8.63
N PHE A 319 12.99 -5.43 -7.47
CA PHE A 319 11.98 -6.11 -6.66
C PHE A 319 11.26 -5.09 -5.78
N PRO A 320 9.92 -5.06 -5.79
CA PRO A 320 9.16 -4.14 -4.95
C PRO A 320 9.24 -4.56 -3.48
N THR A 321 9.50 -3.61 -2.58
CA THR A 321 9.63 -3.87 -1.14
C THR A 321 8.28 -3.87 -0.40
N ALA A 322 7.29 -3.11 -0.87
CA ALA A 322 5.99 -3.02 -0.24
C ALA A 322 5.24 -4.37 -0.13
N PRO A 323 5.24 -5.26 -1.14
CA PRO A 323 4.62 -6.57 -1.01
C PRO A 323 5.21 -7.45 0.10
N VAL A 324 6.48 -7.23 0.51
CA VAL A 324 7.07 -7.97 1.63
C VAL A 324 6.31 -7.72 2.91
N ILE A 325 6.00 -6.45 3.22
CA ILE A 325 5.25 -6.09 4.44
C ILE A 325 3.83 -6.67 4.40
N ILE A 326 3.19 -6.60 3.25
CA ILE A 326 1.83 -7.14 3.07
C ILE A 326 1.84 -8.67 3.22
N GLY A 327 2.81 -9.34 2.59
CA GLY A 327 2.99 -10.80 2.70
C GLY A 327 3.26 -11.24 4.13
N MET A 328 4.08 -10.50 4.86
CA MET A 328 4.40 -10.77 6.26
C MET A 328 3.17 -10.74 7.17
N ILE A 329 2.26 -9.80 6.95
CA ILE A 329 1.05 -9.66 7.78
C ILE A 329 -0.06 -10.59 7.31
N LEU A 330 -0.34 -10.63 6.01
CA LEU A 330 -1.44 -11.43 5.47
C LEU A 330 -1.09 -12.92 5.37
N GLY A 331 0.18 -13.29 5.34
CA GLY A 331 0.61 -14.68 5.23
C GLY A 331 0.09 -15.56 6.36
N PRO A 332 0.41 -15.26 7.62
CA PRO A 332 -0.11 -16.00 8.78
C PRO A 332 -1.63 -15.98 8.88
N LEU A 333 -2.28 -14.86 8.49
CA LEU A 333 -3.74 -14.77 8.44
C LEU A 333 -4.33 -15.70 7.39
N ALA A 334 -3.75 -15.73 6.19
CA ALA A 334 -4.18 -16.62 5.11
C ALA A 334 -4.01 -18.10 5.50
N GLU A 335 -2.87 -18.47 6.10
CA GLU A 335 -2.64 -19.81 6.62
C GLU A 335 -3.69 -20.20 7.66
N THR A 336 -3.97 -19.29 8.61
CA THR A 336 -4.96 -19.53 9.66
C THR A 336 -6.35 -19.78 9.06
N GLN A 337 -6.78 -18.96 8.11
CA GLN A 337 -8.10 -19.12 7.48
C GLN A 337 -8.14 -20.38 6.58
N PHE A 338 -7.07 -20.67 5.87
CA PHE A 338 -6.96 -21.92 5.12
C PHE A 338 -7.13 -23.16 6.01
N ARG A 339 -6.36 -23.24 7.10
CA ARG A 339 -6.43 -24.35 8.05
C ARG A 339 -7.81 -24.48 8.69
N ARG A 340 -8.44 -23.34 9.08
CA ARG A 340 -9.80 -23.35 9.62
C ARG A 340 -10.81 -23.87 8.60
N ALA A 341 -10.72 -23.41 7.34
CA ALA A 341 -11.60 -23.87 6.27
C ALA A 341 -11.45 -25.39 6.06
N MET A 342 -10.22 -25.89 6.01
CA MET A 342 -9.94 -27.33 5.85
C MET A 342 -10.40 -28.16 7.06
N THR A 343 -10.25 -27.64 8.28
CA THR A 343 -10.72 -28.32 9.49
C THR A 343 -12.25 -28.43 9.50
N ILE A 344 -12.97 -27.35 9.17
CA ILE A 344 -14.44 -27.36 9.11
C ILE A 344 -14.94 -28.29 8.00
N ALA A 345 -14.22 -28.36 6.89
CA ALA A 345 -14.54 -29.23 5.76
C ALA A 345 -14.02 -30.66 5.90
N ASN A 346 -13.47 -31.05 7.07
CA ASN A 346 -12.87 -32.39 7.29
C ASN A 346 -11.85 -32.80 6.20
N GLY A 347 -11.06 -31.84 5.73
CA GLY A 347 -10.05 -32.07 4.69
C GLY A 347 -10.57 -32.01 3.25
N ASP A 348 -11.84 -31.72 3.04
CA ASP A 348 -12.42 -31.61 1.69
C ASP A 348 -12.07 -30.26 1.02
N TRP A 349 -11.16 -30.30 0.05
CA TRP A 349 -10.74 -29.16 -0.76
C TRP A 349 -11.87 -28.54 -1.58
N THR A 350 -12.98 -29.26 -1.78
CA THR A 350 -14.11 -28.75 -2.56
C THR A 350 -14.79 -27.56 -1.89
N VAL A 351 -14.53 -27.31 -0.60
CA VAL A 351 -15.05 -26.15 0.14
C VAL A 351 -14.77 -24.82 -0.57
N PHE A 352 -13.61 -24.67 -1.22
CA PHE A 352 -13.22 -23.42 -1.88
C PHE A 352 -14.00 -23.14 -3.17
N TYR A 353 -14.59 -24.14 -3.82
CA TYR A 353 -15.39 -23.95 -5.04
C TYR A 353 -16.87 -24.33 -4.89
N ARG A 354 -17.28 -24.97 -3.82
CA ARG A 354 -18.70 -25.14 -3.47
C ARG A 354 -19.34 -23.88 -2.95
N HIS A 355 -18.58 -23.01 -2.29
CA HIS A 355 -19.03 -21.71 -1.81
C HIS A 355 -18.99 -20.67 -2.95
N PRO A 356 -20.13 -20.12 -3.40
CA PRO A 356 -20.18 -19.24 -4.58
C PRO A 356 -19.29 -18.01 -4.47
N LEU A 357 -19.23 -17.42 -3.28
CA LEU A 357 -18.41 -16.23 -3.02
C LEU A 357 -16.91 -16.56 -3.08
N SER A 358 -16.49 -17.67 -2.46
CA SER A 358 -15.11 -18.16 -2.52
C SER A 358 -14.69 -18.45 -3.96
N LEU A 359 -15.53 -19.16 -4.73
CA LEU A 359 -15.30 -19.44 -6.14
C LEU A 359 -15.17 -18.17 -6.97
N THR A 360 -16.03 -17.18 -6.73
CA THR A 360 -15.97 -15.88 -7.43
C THR A 360 -14.66 -15.17 -7.15
N LEU A 361 -14.23 -15.11 -5.89
CA LEU A 361 -12.98 -14.47 -5.49
C LEU A 361 -11.76 -15.17 -6.10
N LEU A 362 -11.71 -16.50 -6.08
CA LEU A 362 -10.63 -17.28 -6.70
C LEU A 362 -10.62 -17.15 -8.22
N THR A 363 -11.79 -17.07 -8.85
CA THR A 363 -11.89 -16.85 -10.30
C THR A 363 -11.35 -15.45 -10.67
N LEU A 364 -11.72 -14.41 -9.91
CA LEU A 364 -11.18 -13.07 -10.09
C LEU A 364 -9.65 -13.04 -9.87
N ALA A 365 -9.16 -13.77 -8.87
CA ALA A 365 -7.74 -13.92 -8.61
C ALA A 365 -7.02 -14.58 -9.81
N PHE A 366 -7.58 -15.65 -10.33
CA PHE A 366 -7.03 -16.35 -11.51
C PHE A 366 -7.02 -15.46 -12.76
N ILE A 367 -8.12 -14.73 -13.01
CA ILE A 367 -8.20 -13.76 -14.11
C ILE A 367 -7.15 -12.65 -13.93
N GLY A 368 -6.97 -12.14 -12.72
CA GLY A 368 -5.96 -11.12 -12.41
C GLY A 368 -4.52 -11.62 -12.64
N LEU A 369 -4.25 -12.89 -12.35
CA LEU A 369 -2.94 -13.49 -12.54
C LEU A 369 -2.64 -13.79 -14.02
N VAL A 370 -3.59 -14.39 -14.71
CA VAL A 370 -3.38 -14.95 -16.07
C VAL A 370 -3.79 -13.96 -17.16
N GLY A 371 -4.79 -13.13 -16.90
CA GLY A 371 -5.35 -12.18 -17.88
C GLY A 371 -4.32 -11.26 -18.54
N PRO A 372 -3.43 -10.59 -17.80
CA PRO A 372 -2.39 -9.75 -18.39
C PRO A 372 -1.46 -10.52 -19.34
N HIS A 373 -1.14 -11.77 -19.01
CA HIS A 373 -0.27 -12.62 -19.82
C HIS A 373 -0.96 -13.05 -21.12
N ILE A 374 -2.24 -13.42 -21.03
CA ILE A 374 -3.05 -13.74 -22.23
C ILE A 374 -3.20 -12.52 -23.11
N TRP A 375 -3.52 -11.35 -22.51
CA TRP A 375 -3.66 -10.11 -23.26
C TRP A 375 -2.38 -9.75 -24.01
N ALA A 376 -1.23 -9.77 -23.33
CA ALA A 376 0.06 -9.50 -23.94
C ALA A 376 0.41 -10.50 -25.05
N TRP A 377 0.03 -11.76 -24.90
CA TRP A 377 0.24 -12.79 -25.93
C TRP A 377 -0.65 -12.54 -27.18
N ILE A 378 -1.92 -12.20 -26.99
CA ILE A 378 -2.83 -11.85 -28.07
C ILE A 378 -2.34 -10.61 -28.82
N GLU A 379 -1.89 -9.58 -28.10
CA GLU A 379 -1.38 -8.34 -28.69
C GLU A 379 -0.10 -8.58 -29.51
N ARG A 380 0.83 -9.39 -28.99
CA ARG A 380 2.02 -9.81 -29.74
C ARG A 380 1.69 -10.59 -31.02
N ARG A 381 0.62 -11.39 -31.03
CA ARG A 381 0.18 -12.08 -32.25
C ARG A 381 -0.49 -11.14 -33.24
N ARG A 382 -1.20 -10.11 -32.78
CA ARG A 382 -1.83 -9.09 -33.64
C ARG A 382 -0.79 -8.18 -34.32
N THR A 383 0.30 -7.87 -33.62
CA THR A 383 1.38 -7.02 -34.15
C THR A 383 2.35 -7.77 -35.07
N ARG A 384 2.44 -9.10 -34.98
CA ARG A 384 3.12 -9.94 -35.99
C ARG A 384 2.12 -10.25 -37.10
N GLY A 385 1.86 -9.28 -37.98
CA GLY A 385 1.18 -9.52 -39.26
C GLY A 385 2.01 -10.49 -40.14
N PRO A 386 1.42 -11.08 -41.19
CA PRO A 386 2.12 -12.05 -42.02
C PRO A 386 3.41 -11.42 -42.55
N GLU A 387 4.56 -12.07 -42.26
CA GLU A 387 5.84 -11.73 -42.88
C GLU A 387 5.65 -11.70 -44.39
N HIS A 388 5.89 -10.53 -44.95
CA HIS A 388 5.93 -10.37 -46.39
C HIS A 388 7.11 -11.22 -46.87
N VAL A 389 6.84 -12.40 -47.41
CA VAL A 389 7.80 -13.22 -48.11
C VAL A 389 8.24 -12.40 -49.33
N PRO A 390 9.51 -11.98 -49.46
CA PRO A 390 9.95 -11.36 -50.70
C PRO A 390 9.86 -12.42 -51.79
N GLY A 391 8.96 -12.20 -52.75
CA GLY A 391 8.87 -13.03 -53.93
C GLY A 391 10.19 -12.91 -54.72
N ASP A 392 10.79 -14.06 -54.99
CA ASP A 392 11.89 -14.21 -55.96
C ASP A 392 11.46 -13.63 -57.30
N ALA A 393 12.21 -12.61 -57.78
CA ALA A 393 12.22 -12.18 -59.14
C ALA A 393 13.67 -11.85 -59.59
#